data_6db67d43bcf07d1f488df8ee99b6664d
#
_entry.id   6db67d43bcf07d1f488df8ee99b6664d
#
_cell.length_a   1.000
_cell.length_b   1.000
_cell.length_c   1.000
_cell.angle_alpha   90.00
_cell.angle_beta   90.00
_cell.angle_gamma   90.00
#
_symmetry.space_group_name_H-M   'P 1'
#
loop_
_entity.id
_entity.type
_entity.pdbx_description
1 polymer ?
#
loop_
_entity_poly.entity_id
_entity_poly.type
_entity_poly.pdbx_seq_one_letter_code
_entity_poly.pdbx_strand_id
1 'polypeptide(L)'
;MSKGPSGFIDAGQCERELPGLWDEPPQAASGTLILAHGAGAPMDSPFMQYMAQGLAARGVRVVRFEFAYMAQRRVDERKRPPNAQAQLLQQWRDIYAQVRQRVAGPVAIGGKSMGGRMASLLADELGASVLICLGYPFYAAGKPEKPRVAHLAALRTPTLIIQGERDALGNRETVAGYDLSAAIELHWLPAADHDLKPLKASGFNHEQHLDSAVQAIADRLQSC
;
A
#
# COMPACT_ATOMS: atom_id res chain seq x y z
N MET A 1 -11.38 -56.45 -32.82
CA MET A 1 -11.58 -55.92 -31.47
C MET A 1 -10.35 -55.14 -31.09
N SER A 2 -10.37 -53.84 -31.32
CA SER A 2 -9.25 -52.92 -31.00
C SER A 2 -9.75 -51.92 -29.98
N LYS A 3 -9.17 -51.96 -28.79
CA LYS A 3 -9.41 -50.94 -27.73
C LYS A 3 -8.52 -49.74 -28.00
N GLY A 4 -9.11 -48.58 -28.28
CA GLY A 4 -8.43 -47.32 -28.40
C GLY A 4 -7.96 -46.80 -27.01
N PRO A 5 -6.94 -45.96 -26.95
CA PRO A 5 -6.36 -45.48 -25.70
C PRO A 5 -7.28 -44.44 -25.02
N SER A 6 -7.48 -44.66 -23.73
CA SER A 6 -8.12 -43.74 -22.81
C SER A 6 -7.34 -42.40 -22.76
N GLY A 7 -7.95 -41.33 -23.28
CA GLY A 7 -7.43 -39.98 -23.12
C GLY A 7 -7.52 -39.56 -21.65
N PHE A 8 -6.38 -39.34 -21.01
CA PHE A 8 -6.29 -38.61 -19.77
C PHE A 8 -6.75 -37.16 -20.05
N ILE A 9 -7.86 -36.80 -19.47
CA ILE A 9 -8.29 -35.40 -19.40
C ILE A 9 -7.35 -34.74 -18.38
N ASP A 10 -6.46 -33.91 -18.90
CA ASP A 10 -5.63 -33.03 -18.13
C ASP A 10 -6.55 -32.17 -17.23
N ALA A 11 -6.44 -32.35 -15.92
CA ALA A 11 -7.22 -31.58 -14.96
C ALA A 11 -6.73 -30.13 -15.07
N GLY A 12 -7.48 -29.34 -15.85
CA GLY A 12 -7.21 -27.93 -16.07
C GLY A 12 -6.83 -27.25 -14.78
N GLN A 13 -5.65 -26.64 -14.77
CA GLN A 13 -5.23 -25.70 -13.75
C GLN A 13 -6.35 -24.67 -13.60
N CYS A 14 -7.06 -24.75 -12.48
CA CYS A 14 -7.96 -23.71 -12.07
C CYS A 14 -7.11 -22.46 -11.92
N GLU A 15 -7.12 -21.58 -12.92
CA GLU A 15 -6.53 -20.24 -12.83
C GLU A 15 -7.21 -19.56 -11.65
N ARG A 16 -6.56 -19.58 -10.48
CA ARG A 16 -7.03 -18.83 -9.33
C ARG A 16 -7.07 -17.39 -9.77
N GLU A 17 -8.26 -16.80 -9.72
CA GLU A 17 -8.44 -15.37 -10.00
C GLU A 17 -7.37 -14.57 -9.31
N LEU A 18 -6.83 -13.60 -10.05
CA LEU A 18 -5.80 -12.71 -9.51
C LEU A 18 -6.35 -11.96 -8.29
N PRO A 19 -5.62 -11.89 -7.18
CA PRO A 19 -6.11 -11.15 -6.03
C PRO A 19 -6.20 -9.65 -6.37
N GLY A 20 -7.40 -9.07 -6.25
CA GLY A 20 -7.61 -7.63 -6.34
C GLY A 20 -7.60 -7.03 -7.75
N LEU A 21 -7.28 -5.75 -7.83
CA LEU A 21 -7.23 -4.95 -9.06
C LEU A 21 -5.78 -4.78 -9.50
N TRP A 22 -5.53 -5.00 -10.78
CA TRP A 22 -4.21 -4.87 -11.39
C TRP A 22 -4.21 -3.68 -12.33
N ASP A 23 -3.38 -2.69 -12.03
CA ASP A 23 -3.14 -1.52 -12.88
C ASP A 23 -1.80 -1.74 -13.58
N GLU A 24 -1.86 -2.18 -14.84
CA GLU A 24 -0.69 -2.47 -15.66
C GLU A 24 -0.16 -1.21 -16.33
N PRO A 25 1.17 -1.02 -16.38
CA PRO A 25 1.75 0.04 -17.19
C PRO A 25 1.62 -0.27 -18.68
N PRO A 26 1.65 0.76 -19.56
CA PRO A 26 1.54 0.59 -21.01
C PRO A 26 2.75 -0.15 -21.63
N GLN A 27 3.84 -0.28 -20.90
CA GLN A 27 5.06 -0.99 -21.29
C GLN A 27 5.43 -2.02 -20.22
N ALA A 28 6.53 -2.74 -20.42
CA ALA A 28 7.02 -3.68 -19.41
C ALA A 28 7.23 -2.97 -18.06
N ALA A 29 6.68 -3.54 -16.99
CA ALA A 29 6.76 -2.95 -15.66
C ALA A 29 8.21 -2.92 -15.15
N SER A 30 8.64 -1.79 -14.61
CA SER A 30 9.95 -1.63 -13.93
C SER A 30 9.98 -2.34 -12.57
N GLY A 31 8.82 -2.56 -11.97
CA GLY A 31 8.62 -3.22 -10.69
C GLY A 31 7.13 -3.33 -10.37
N THR A 32 6.82 -3.98 -9.25
CA THR A 32 5.44 -4.16 -8.80
C THR A 32 5.25 -3.58 -7.40
N LEU A 33 4.24 -2.74 -7.19
CA LEU A 33 3.81 -2.26 -5.89
C LEU A 33 2.49 -2.94 -5.50
N ILE A 34 2.48 -3.67 -4.38
CA ILE A 34 1.25 -4.14 -3.76
C ILE A 34 0.75 -3.04 -2.82
N LEU A 35 -0.47 -2.54 -3.05
CA LEU A 35 -1.01 -1.35 -2.39
C LEU A 35 -2.29 -1.67 -1.62
N ALA A 36 -2.24 -1.59 -0.28
CA ALA A 36 -3.38 -1.80 0.59
C ALA A 36 -4.15 -0.50 0.88
N HIS A 37 -5.46 -0.62 0.98
CA HIS A 37 -6.34 0.49 1.35
C HIS A 37 -6.29 0.85 2.85
N GLY A 38 -6.80 2.02 3.21
CA GLY A 38 -6.98 2.47 4.59
C GLY A 38 -8.19 1.83 5.28
N ALA A 39 -8.39 2.13 6.58
CA ALA A 39 -9.46 1.51 7.36
C ALA A 39 -10.88 1.88 6.90
N GLY A 40 -11.06 3.04 6.29
CA GLY A 40 -12.39 3.61 6.00
C GLY A 40 -12.86 3.50 4.55
N ALA A 41 -11.94 3.30 3.60
CA ALA A 41 -12.24 3.34 2.17
C ALA A 41 -11.71 2.09 1.46
N PRO A 42 -12.42 1.59 0.41
CA PRO A 42 -12.06 0.38 -0.29
C PRO A 42 -10.88 0.57 -1.27
N MET A 43 -10.38 -0.54 -1.84
CA MET A 43 -9.25 -0.55 -2.77
C MET A 43 -9.50 0.21 -4.09
N ASP A 44 -10.75 0.45 -4.46
CA ASP A 44 -11.19 1.19 -5.64
C ASP A 44 -11.69 2.61 -5.34
N SER A 45 -11.42 3.11 -4.11
CA SER A 45 -11.71 4.51 -3.79
C SER A 45 -10.97 5.48 -4.71
N PRO A 46 -11.50 6.69 -4.95
CA PRO A 46 -10.86 7.67 -5.86
C PRO A 46 -9.39 7.93 -5.54
N PHE A 47 -9.01 7.98 -4.25
CA PHE A 47 -7.63 8.14 -3.83
C PHE A 47 -6.76 6.95 -4.28
N MET A 48 -7.19 5.72 -4.02
CA MET A 48 -6.45 4.51 -4.37
C MET A 48 -6.34 4.36 -5.89
N GLN A 49 -7.39 4.69 -6.61
CA GLN A 49 -7.41 4.67 -8.08
C GLN A 49 -6.44 5.70 -8.66
N TYR A 50 -6.44 6.93 -8.15
CA TYR A 50 -5.54 7.98 -8.59
C TYR A 50 -4.07 7.57 -8.44
N MET A 51 -3.71 7.07 -7.25
CA MET A 51 -2.36 6.58 -6.99
C MET A 51 -1.96 5.44 -7.95
N ALA A 52 -2.82 4.44 -8.09
CA ALA A 52 -2.52 3.28 -8.91
C ALA A 52 -2.37 3.62 -10.39
N GLN A 53 -3.29 4.40 -10.95
CA GLN A 53 -3.24 4.82 -12.35
C GLN A 53 -2.05 5.76 -12.62
N GLY A 54 -1.79 6.70 -11.71
CA GLY A 54 -0.64 7.60 -11.82
C GLY A 54 0.70 6.87 -11.82
N LEU A 55 0.84 5.82 -11.00
CA LEU A 55 2.04 4.97 -10.95
C LEU A 55 2.13 4.06 -12.18
N ALA A 56 1.02 3.48 -12.62
CA ALA A 56 0.98 2.68 -13.85
C ALA A 56 1.41 3.49 -15.08
N ALA A 57 0.95 4.75 -15.20
CA ALA A 57 1.39 5.66 -16.25
C ALA A 57 2.90 5.96 -16.21
N ARG A 58 3.57 5.72 -15.07
CA ARG A 58 5.03 5.88 -14.87
C ARG A 58 5.81 4.57 -14.90
N GLY A 59 5.22 3.50 -15.40
CA GLY A 59 5.92 2.22 -15.60
C GLY A 59 5.91 1.27 -14.40
N VAL A 60 5.14 1.55 -13.35
CA VAL A 60 5.03 0.68 -12.17
C VAL A 60 3.73 -0.10 -12.23
N ARG A 61 3.80 -1.44 -12.17
CA ARG A 61 2.58 -2.28 -11.96
C ARG A 61 2.07 -2.05 -10.54
N VAL A 62 0.77 -1.80 -10.38
CA VAL A 62 0.16 -1.69 -9.05
C VAL A 62 -0.89 -2.77 -8.85
N VAL A 63 -0.76 -3.52 -7.75
CA VAL A 63 -1.74 -4.54 -7.34
C VAL A 63 -2.46 -4.04 -6.10
N ARG A 64 -3.72 -3.64 -6.25
CA ARG A 64 -4.57 -3.21 -5.15
C ARG A 64 -5.38 -4.40 -4.64
N PHE A 65 -5.35 -4.66 -3.36
CA PHE A 65 -6.16 -5.71 -2.75
C PHE A 65 -7.04 -5.18 -1.63
N GLU A 66 -8.02 -5.97 -1.24
CA GLU A 66 -8.99 -5.60 -0.20
C GLU A 66 -8.89 -6.53 0.99
N PHE A 67 -8.81 -5.95 2.20
CA PHE A 67 -8.89 -6.74 3.43
C PHE A 67 -10.28 -7.37 3.59
N ALA A 68 -10.34 -8.55 4.20
CA ALA A 68 -11.54 -9.36 4.31
C ALA A 68 -12.75 -8.61 4.89
N TYR A 69 -12.55 -7.75 5.91
CA TYR A 69 -13.64 -6.95 6.47
C TYR A 69 -14.24 -5.96 5.47
N MET A 70 -13.42 -5.43 4.56
CA MET A 70 -13.87 -4.49 3.54
C MET A 70 -14.55 -5.24 2.37
N ALA A 71 -14.02 -6.38 1.96
CA ALA A 71 -14.66 -7.26 1.00
C ALA A 71 -16.06 -7.70 1.49
N GLN A 72 -16.17 -8.09 2.76
CA GLN A 72 -17.46 -8.44 3.36
C GLN A 72 -18.45 -7.26 3.37
N ARG A 73 -17.94 -6.03 3.54
CA ARG A 73 -18.75 -4.81 3.49
C ARG A 73 -19.38 -4.56 2.12
N ARG A 74 -18.74 -5.03 1.03
CA ARG A 74 -19.32 -4.97 -0.32
C ARG A 74 -20.53 -5.89 -0.48
N VAL A 75 -20.54 -7.02 0.24
CA VAL A 75 -21.58 -8.03 0.14
C VAL A 75 -22.85 -7.60 0.90
N ASP A 76 -22.68 -7.05 2.10
CA ASP A 76 -23.81 -6.78 3.01
C ASP A 76 -24.00 -5.31 3.38
N GLU A 77 -23.21 -4.40 2.81
CA GLU A 77 -23.24 -2.94 2.99
C GLU A 77 -23.08 -2.46 4.45
N ARG A 78 -22.75 -3.36 5.37
CA ARG A 78 -22.60 -3.03 6.79
C ARG A 78 -21.22 -2.50 7.10
N LYS A 79 -21.15 -1.33 7.75
CA LYS A 79 -19.89 -0.80 8.28
C LYS A 79 -19.34 -1.74 9.34
N ARG A 80 -18.05 -2.12 9.19
CA ARG A 80 -17.32 -2.96 10.13
C ARG A 80 -16.01 -2.31 10.52
N PRO A 81 -15.53 -2.51 11.74
CA PRO A 81 -14.16 -2.18 12.08
C PRO A 81 -13.20 -3.11 11.31
N PRO A 82 -11.93 -2.73 11.13
CA PRO A 82 -10.91 -3.62 10.61
C PRO A 82 -10.80 -4.92 11.41
N ASN A 83 -10.43 -6.00 10.73
CA ASN A 83 -10.08 -7.26 11.39
C ASN A 83 -8.96 -7.07 12.43
N ALA A 84 -8.80 -8.02 13.35
CA ALA A 84 -7.67 -8.04 14.27
C ALA A 84 -6.33 -7.97 13.52
N GLN A 85 -5.33 -7.30 14.08
CA GLN A 85 -4.03 -7.09 13.43
C GLN A 85 -3.42 -8.39 12.89
N ALA A 86 -3.48 -9.49 13.64
CA ALA A 86 -2.94 -10.78 13.20
C ALA A 86 -3.58 -11.27 11.88
N GLN A 87 -4.88 -11.08 11.70
CA GLN A 87 -5.59 -11.45 10.48
C GLN A 87 -5.19 -10.55 9.29
N LEU A 88 -5.04 -9.24 9.52
CA LEU A 88 -4.58 -8.30 8.49
C LEU A 88 -3.16 -8.63 8.04
N LEU A 89 -2.27 -8.96 8.97
CA LEU A 89 -0.89 -9.36 8.66
C LEU A 89 -0.85 -10.71 7.91
N GLN A 90 -1.67 -11.68 8.30
CA GLN A 90 -1.74 -12.95 7.59
C GLN A 90 -2.22 -12.75 6.15
N GLN A 91 -3.26 -11.96 5.93
CA GLN A 91 -3.76 -11.66 4.59
C GLN A 91 -2.69 -10.94 3.75
N TRP A 92 -1.89 -10.04 4.33
CA TRP A 92 -0.75 -9.43 3.64
C TRP A 92 0.28 -10.47 3.17
N ARG A 93 0.64 -11.45 4.03
CA ARG A 93 1.57 -12.53 3.67
C ARG A 93 1.03 -13.35 2.50
N ASP A 94 -0.25 -13.70 2.56
CA ASP A 94 -0.92 -14.50 1.52
C ASP A 94 -0.94 -13.77 0.17
N ILE A 95 -1.29 -12.48 0.17
CA ILE A 95 -1.30 -11.64 -1.04
C ILE A 95 0.11 -11.47 -1.60
N TYR A 96 1.09 -11.16 -0.74
CA TYR A 96 2.48 -11.03 -1.17
C TYR A 96 3.00 -12.30 -1.84
N ALA A 97 2.78 -13.47 -1.21
CA ALA A 97 3.18 -14.75 -1.77
C ALA A 97 2.52 -15.03 -3.13
N GLN A 98 1.22 -14.76 -3.27
CA GLN A 98 0.49 -14.93 -4.52
C GLN A 98 1.01 -14.00 -5.64
N VAL A 99 1.28 -12.74 -5.33
CA VAL A 99 1.81 -11.78 -6.31
C VAL A 99 3.23 -12.17 -6.72
N ARG A 100 4.10 -12.53 -5.76
CA ARG A 100 5.49 -12.97 -6.05
C ARG A 100 5.57 -14.16 -6.99
N GLN A 101 4.61 -15.04 -6.98
CA GLN A 101 4.54 -16.19 -7.92
C GLN A 101 4.20 -15.78 -9.36
N ARG A 102 3.65 -14.58 -9.56
CA ARG A 102 3.11 -14.13 -10.85
C ARG A 102 3.93 -13.02 -11.51
N VAL A 103 4.80 -12.36 -10.76
CA VAL A 103 5.57 -11.23 -11.28
C VAL A 103 7.06 -11.50 -11.18
N ALA A 104 7.80 -11.05 -12.19
CA ALA A 104 9.25 -10.97 -12.15
C ALA A 104 9.71 -9.61 -11.61
N GLY A 105 10.97 -9.54 -11.14
CA GLY A 105 11.57 -8.29 -10.67
C GLY A 105 11.24 -7.93 -9.23
N PRO A 106 11.55 -6.69 -8.83
CA PRO A 106 11.36 -6.21 -7.46
C PRO A 106 9.88 -6.07 -7.12
N VAL A 107 9.53 -6.44 -5.87
CA VAL A 107 8.18 -6.26 -5.33
C VAL A 107 8.26 -5.36 -4.11
N ALA A 108 7.66 -4.19 -4.22
CA ALA A 108 7.41 -3.26 -3.15
C ALA A 108 6.05 -3.51 -2.50
N ILE A 109 5.91 -3.12 -1.26
CA ILE A 109 4.63 -3.14 -0.53
C ILE A 109 4.31 -1.76 0.02
N GLY A 110 3.03 -1.50 0.23
CA GLY A 110 2.65 -0.21 0.79
C GLY A 110 1.15 -0.06 1.01
N GLY A 111 0.74 1.13 1.39
CA GLY A 111 -0.68 1.40 1.56
C GLY A 111 -1.01 2.75 2.18
N LYS A 112 -2.29 3.06 2.13
CA LYS A 112 -2.86 4.24 2.79
C LYS A 112 -3.10 3.94 4.27
N SER A 113 -2.63 4.83 5.15
CA SER A 113 -2.97 4.80 6.58
C SER A 113 -2.75 3.42 7.22
N MET A 114 -3.80 2.75 7.69
CA MET A 114 -3.76 1.41 8.25
C MET A 114 -3.05 0.41 7.32
N GLY A 115 -3.32 0.47 6.01
CA GLY A 115 -2.69 -0.43 5.03
C GLY A 115 -1.18 -0.31 5.02
N GLY A 116 -0.66 0.92 5.00
CA GLY A 116 0.78 1.21 5.09
C GLY A 116 1.39 0.78 6.43
N ARG A 117 0.65 1.01 7.53
CA ARG A 117 1.10 0.55 8.85
C ARG A 117 1.17 -0.98 8.93
N MET A 118 0.22 -1.72 8.35
CA MET A 118 0.30 -3.19 8.33
C MET A 118 1.48 -3.65 7.46
N ALA A 119 1.69 -3.02 6.31
CA ALA A 119 2.84 -3.29 5.44
C ALA A 119 4.17 -3.06 6.18
N SER A 120 4.31 -1.97 6.96
CA SER A 120 5.55 -1.65 7.69
C SER A 120 5.95 -2.69 8.73
N LEU A 121 4.99 -3.43 9.29
CA LEU A 121 5.24 -4.51 10.24
C LEU A 121 5.79 -5.78 9.57
N LEU A 122 5.70 -5.88 8.26
CA LEU A 122 6.06 -7.07 7.47
C LEU A 122 7.18 -6.81 6.45
N ALA A 123 7.55 -5.56 6.23
CA ALA A 123 8.45 -5.20 5.14
C ALA A 123 9.78 -5.96 5.17
N ASP A 124 10.43 -6.01 6.34
CA ASP A 124 11.66 -6.76 6.53
C ASP A 124 11.46 -8.28 6.47
N GLU A 125 10.36 -8.79 7.03
CA GLU A 125 10.02 -10.22 7.01
C GLU A 125 9.79 -10.74 5.59
N LEU A 126 9.08 -9.96 4.77
CA LEU A 126 8.74 -10.34 3.40
C LEU A 126 9.89 -10.10 2.42
N GLY A 127 10.96 -9.42 2.82
CA GLY A 127 12.02 -9.02 1.92
C GLY A 127 11.52 -8.09 0.82
N ALA A 128 10.62 -7.18 1.14
CA ALA A 128 10.11 -6.20 0.19
C ALA A 128 11.24 -5.29 -0.30
N SER A 129 11.25 -4.96 -1.60
CA SER A 129 12.28 -4.08 -2.17
C SER A 129 12.18 -2.65 -1.62
N VAL A 130 10.96 -2.16 -1.43
CA VAL A 130 10.64 -0.83 -0.88
C VAL A 130 9.34 -0.93 -0.09
N LEU A 131 9.22 -0.12 0.95
CA LEU A 131 7.97 0.15 1.65
C LEU A 131 7.47 1.57 1.30
N ILE A 132 6.20 1.67 0.91
CA ILE A 132 5.54 2.96 0.62
C ILE A 132 4.38 3.18 1.59
N CYS A 133 4.40 4.27 2.35
CA CYS A 133 3.31 4.64 3.25
C CYS A 133 2.70 5.98 2.83
N LEU A 134 1.38 6.01 2.68
CA LEU A 134 0.59 7.20 2.33
C LEU A 134 -0.22 7.63 3.55
N GLY A 135 0.20 8.70 4.25
CA GLY A 135 -0.40 9.13 5.51
C GLY A 135 -0.22 8.07 6.60
N TYR A 136 1.02 7.86 7.07
CA TYR A 136 1.29 6.88 8.13
C TYR A 136 0.64 7.29 9.46
N PRO A 137 -0.13 6.40 10.12
CA PRO A 137 -0.76 6.73 11.40
C PRO A 137 0.23 6.49 12.55
N PHE A 138 1.12 7.46 12.81
CA PHE A 138 2.14 7.40 13.85
C PHE A 138 1.55 7.18 15.25
N TYR A 139 0.32 7.61 15.46
CA TYR A 139 -0.49 7.32 16.65
C TYR A 139 -1.98 7.22 16.29
N ALA A 140 -2.81 6.75 17.22
CA ALA A 140 -4.26 6.77 17.02
C ALA A 140 -4.81 8.20 17.25
N ALA A 141 -5.90 8.52 16.58
CA ALA A 141 -6.56 9.82 16.74
C ALA A 141 -6.76 10.17 18.22
N GLY A 142 -6.28 11.36 18.63
CA GLY A 142 -6.38 11.85 20.00
C GLY A 142 -5.52 11.11 21.03
N LYS A 143 -4.52 10.29 20.60
CA LYS A 143 -3.64 9.52 21.51
C LYS A 143 -2.16 9.63 21.13
N PRO A 144 -1.60 10.84 21.03
CA PRO A 144 -0.19 11.02 20.65
C PRO A 144 0.79 10.41 21.66
N GLU A 145 0.36 10.22 22.92
CA GLU A 145 1.13 9.58 23.98
C GLU A 145 1.32 8.05 23.77
N LYS A 146 0.65 7.46 22.79
CA LYS A 146 0.76 6.04 22.42
C LYS A 146 1.25 5.87 20.99
N PRO A 147 2.53 6.18 20.71
CA PRO A 147 3.06 6.11 19.36
C PRO A 147 3.14 4.67 18.85
N ARG A 148 3.05 4.54 17.54
CA ARG A 148 3.08 3.27 16.80
C ARG A 148 4.36 3.16 15.96
N VAL A 149 5.49 3.50 16.56
CA VAL A 149 6.77 3.69 15.85
C VAL A 149 7.87 2.73 16.27
N ALA A 150 7.69 1.95 17.33
CA ALA A 150 8.75 1.12 17.91
C ALA A 150 9.48 0.22 16.88
N HIS A 151 8.74 -0.37 15.93
CA HIS A 151 9.33 -1.20 14.87
C HIS A 151 10.00 -0.37 13.77
N LEU A 152 9.65 0.91 13.63
CA LEU A 152 10.22 1.80 12.61
C LEU A 152 11.66 2.20 12.94
N ALA A 153 12.04 2.21 14.21
CA ALA A 153 13.42 2.53 14.63
C ALA A 153 14.46 1.52 14.11
N ALA A 154 14.05 0.25 13.95
CA ALA A 154 14.91 -0.84 13.48
C ALA A 154 14.59 -1.32 12.06
N LEU A 155 13.71 -0.64 11.33
CA LEU A 155 13.30 -1.02 9.98
C LEU A 155 14.50 -0.92 9.02
N ARG A 156 14.75 -1.99 8.26
CA ARG A 156 15.86 -2.08 7.30
C ARG A 156 15.41 -1.86 5.87
N THR A 157 14.17 -2.21 5.56
CA THR A 157 13.61 -2.03 4.23
C THR A 157 13.62 -0.54 3.84
N PRO A 158 14.20 -0.16 2.69
CA PRO A 158 14.11 1.19 2.17
C PRO A 158 12.67 1.68 2.15
N THR A 159 12.39 2.80 2.79
CA THR A 159 11.02 3.24 3.06
C THR A 159 10.80 4.70 2.66
N LEU A 160 9.69 4.97 1.97
CA LEU A 160 9.21 6.31 1.71
C LEU A 160 7.85 6.50 2.38
N ILE A 161 7.75 7.50 3.25
CA ILE A 161 6.50 7.90 3.88
C ILE A 161 6.10 9.26 3.32
N ILE A 162 5.01 9.31 2.56
CA ILE A 162 4.37 10.54 2.11
C ILE A 162 3.41 11.00 3.23
N GLN A 163 3.68 12.16 3.81
CA GLN A 163 2.96 12.61 5.00
C GLN A 163 2.50 14.06 4.88
N GLY A 164 1.27 14.33 5.30
CA GLY A 164 0.78 15.70 5.41
C GLY A 164 1.34 16.41 6.65
N GLU A 165 1.82 17.65 6.50
CA GLU A 165 2.39 18.41 7.62
C GLU A 165 1.43 18.59 8.80
N ARG A 166 0.12 18.60 8.53
CA ARG A 166 -0.96 18.77 9.50
C ARG A 166 -1.74 17.50 9.78
N ASP A 167 -1.21 16.34 9.40
CA ASP A 167 -1.89 15.07 9.63
C ASP A 167 -2.18 14.88 11.13
N ALA A 168 -3.44 14.71 11.49
CA ALA A 168 -3.88 14.51 12.88
C ALA A 168 -3.40 13.18 13.51
N LEU A 169 -2.85 12.27 12.69
CA LEU A 169 -2.28 10.99 13.12
C LEU A 169 -0.75 10.99 13.10
N GLY A 170 -0.12 12.14 12.84
CA GLY A 170 1.33 12.29 12.77
C GLY A 170 1.70 13.57 12.03
N ASN A 171 1.59 14.72 12.69
CA ASN A 171 2.02 16.00 12.14
C ASN A 171 3.55 16.13 12.19
N ARG A 172 4.08 17.08 11.42
CA ARG A 172 5.52 17.28 11.25
C ARG A 172 6.26 17.50 12.57
N GLU A 173 5.69 18.30 13.47
CA GLU A 173 6.29 18.62 14.77
C GLU A 173 6.40 17.36 15.67
N THR A 174 5.33 16.60 15.79
CA THR A 174 5.32 15.38 16.61
C THR A 174 6.25 14.31 16.03
N VAL A 175 6.25 14.12 14.71
CA VAL A 175 7.07 13.09 14.05
C VAL A 175 8.56 13.41 14.14
N ALA A 176 8.94 14.68 14.14
CA ALA A 176 10.34 15.09 14.31
C ALA A 176 10.97 14.63 15.65
N GLY A 177 10.14 14.30 16.64
CA GLY A 177 10.59 13.79 17.94
C GLY A 177 10.75 12.26 18.00
N TYR A 178 10.46 11.52 16.91
CA TYR A 178 10.57 10.07 16.91
C TYR A 178 11.94 9.60 16.40
N ASP A 179 12.46 8.56 17.05
CA ASP A 179 13.62 7.81 16.56
C ASP A 179 13.18 6.89 15.41
N LEU A 180 13.44 7.31 14.18
CA LEU A 180 13.13 6.56 12.97
C LEU A 180 14.42 6.04 12.33
N SER A 181 14.37 4.84 11.76
CA SER A 181 15.50 4.26 11.03
C SER A 181 15.98 5.19 9.91
N ALA A 182 17.29 5.21 9.65
CA ALA A 182 17.89 5.89 8.52
C ALA A 182 17.42 5.36 7.14
N ALA A 183 16.78 4.18 7.11
CA ALA A 183 16.16 3.66 5.90
C ALA A 183 14.83 4.35 5.55
N ILE A 184 14.30 5.21 6.44
CA ILE A 184 13.03 5.91 6.27
C ILE A 184 13.25 7.33 5.78
N GLU A 185 12.71 7.63 4.62
CA GLU A 185 12.60 8.97 4.06
C GLU A 185 11.19 9.51 4.30
N LEU A 186 11.08 10.74 4.78
CA LEU A 186 9.82 11.46 4.98
C LEU A 186 9.64 12.52 3.89
N HIS A 187 8.66 12.33 3.04
CA HIS A 187 8.25 13.33 2.06
C HIS A 187 7.03 14.11 2.57
N TRP A 188 7.27 15.33 3.03
CA TRP A 188 6.25 16.18 3.60
C TRP A 188 5.48 16.96 2.55
N LEU A 189 4.16 16.87 2.59
CA LEU A 189 3.27 17.67 1.75
C LEU A 189 2.81 18.92 2.52
N PRO A 190 3.13 20.13 2.02
CA PRO A 190 2.85 21.39 2.73
C PRO A 190 1.37 21.57 3.06
N ALA A 191 1.07 21.97 4.27
CA ALA A 191 -0.28 22.24 4.75
C ALA A 191 -1.32 21.13 4.56
N ALA A 192 -0.90 19.89 4.24
CA ALA A 192 -1.78 18.76 3.97
C ALA A 192 -2.22 18.04 5.25
N ASP A 193 -3.40 17.46 5.19
CA ASP A 193 -3.98 16.59 6.23
C ASP A 193 -3.69 15.10 5.99
N HIS A 194 -4.38 14.21 6.73
CA HIS A 194 -4.25 12.76 6.62
C HIS A 194 -4.58 12.20 5.23
N ASP A 195 -5.45 12.86 4.47
CA ASP A 195 -5.80 12.48 3.10
C ASP A 195 -4.95 13.21 2.03
N LEU A 196 -3.82 13.79 2.48
CA LEU A 196 -2.89 14.57 1.66
C LEU A 196 -3.54 15.82 1.05
N LYS A 197 -4.66 16.28 1.63
CA LYS A 197 -5.43 17.42 1.15
C LYS A 197 -4.92 18.70 1.81
N PRO A 198 -4.48 19.70 1.02
CA PRO A 198 -3.99 20.96 1.58
C PRO A 198 -5.12 21.86 2.07
N LEU A 199 -4.77 22.82 2.93
CA LEU A 199 -5.65 23.94 3.24
C LEU A 199 -5.94 24.78 2.00
N LYS A 200 -7.17 25.25 1.86
CA LYS A 200 -7.56 26.12 0.73
C LYS A 200 -6.69 27.38 0.63
N ALA A 201 -6.24 27.92 1.76
CA ALA A 201 -5.40 29.13 1.80
C ALA A 201 -3.91 28.87 1.58
N SER A 202 -3.46 27.62 1.36
CA SER A 202 -2.04 27.27 1.24
C SER A 202 -1.44 27.58 -0.15
N GLY A 203 -2.26 27.88 -1.15
CA GLY A 203 -1.82 28.03 -2.53
C GLY A 203 -1.67 26.70 -3.29
N PHE A 204 -1.83 25.56 -2.61
CA PHE A 204 -1.83 24.23 -3.23
C PHE A 204 -3.26 23.72 -3.41
N ASN A 205 -3.45 22.82 -4.37
CA ASN A 205 -4.66 22.02 -4.51
C ASN A 205 -4.36 20.53 -4.26
N HIS A 206 -5.42 19.73 -4.09
CA HIS A 206 -5.28 18.31 -3.74
C HIS A 206 -4.60 17.50 -4.86
N GLU A 207 -4.91 17.78 -6.11
CA GLU A 207 -4.34 17.09 -7.27
C GLU A 207 -2.82 17.30 -7.35
N GLN A 208 -2.34 18.52 -7.13
CA GLN A 208 -0.90 18.80 -7.07
C GLN A 208 -0.18 17.96 -6.00
N HIS A 209 -0.81 17.76 -4.83
CA HIS A 209 -0.24 16.90 -3.78
C HIS A 209 -0.28 15.43 -4.15
N LEU A 210 -1.34 14.97 -4.78
CA LEU A 210 -1.42 13.59 -5.26
C LEU A 210 -0.39 13.32 -6.36
N ASP A 211 -0.21 14.26 -7.30
CA ASP A 211 0.82 14.17 -8.33
C ASP A 211 2.24 14.16 -7.75
N SER A 212 2.50 15.04 -6.78
CA SER A 212 3.78 15.04 -6.05
C SER A 212 4.05 13.70 -5.37
N ALA A 213 3.03 13.13 -4.72
CA ALA A 213 3.13 11.82 -4.09
C ALA A 213 3.40 10.70 -5.11
N VAL A 214 2.66 10.68 -6.23
CA VAL A 214 2.86 9.71 -7.33
C VAL A 214 4.28 9.83 -7.90
N GLN A 215 4.77 11.05 -8.13
CA GLN A 215 6.12 11.26 -8.66
C GLN A 215 7.19 10.77 -7.68
N ALA A 216 7.12 11.16 -6.42
CA ALA A 216 8.08 10.73 -5.40
C ALA A 216 8.12 9.19 -5.23
N ILE A 217 6.95 8.53 -5.31
CA ILE A 217 6.87 7.06 -5.24
C ILE A 217 7.50 6.42 -6.48
N ALA A 218 7.19 6.94 -7.69
CA ALA A 218 7.77 6.41 -8.93
C ALA A 218 9.30 6.52 -8.93
N ASP A 219 9.84 7.69 -8.56
CA ASP A 219 11.29 7.91 -8.46
C ASP A 219 11.94 6.95 -7.45
N ARG A 220 11.30 6.73 -6.31
CA ARG A 220 11.79 5.80 -5.28
C ARG A 220 11.81 4.35 -5.76
N LEU A 221 10.80 3.92 -6.50
CA LEU A 221 10.69 2.56 -7.02
C LEU A 221 11.64 2.29 -8.20
N GLN A 222 12.01 3.31 -8.96
CA GLN A 222 12.95 3.22 -10.08
C GLN A 222 14.43 3.26 -9.65
N SER A 223 14.71 3.72 -8.43
CA SER A 223 16.08 3.80 -7.88
C SER A 223 16.53 2.54 -7.12
N CYS A 224 15.76 1.44 -7.21
CA CYS A 224 16.03 0.19 -6.45
C CYS A 224 16.46 -0.98 -7.32
#